data_af586b56119f1e49fd2c5ca09d4d2fa5
#
_entry.id   af586b56119f1e49fd2c5ca09d4d2fa5
#
_cell.length_a   1.000
_cell.length_b   1.000
_cell.length_c   1.000
_cell.angle_alpha   90.00
_cell.angle_beta   90.00
_cell.angle_gamma   90.00
#
_symmetry.space_group_name_H-M   'P 1'
#
loop_
_entity.id
_entity.type
_entity.pdbx_description
1 polymer ?
#
loop_
_entity_poly.entity_id
_entity_poly.type
_entity_poly.pdbx_seq_one_letter_code
_entity_poly.pdbx_strand_id
1 'polypeptide(L)'
;MKIYLAASETQAFIDYAKKHTELIPYNHLFSYFYTRQKTKLQNYLTLQPRIQNVLIDSGAHTFHTAQNANFTDYTLAYADFIKKTDKPNVQGYFEMDIDNRIGFKNVLKLRRILEEFTDKIIPVWHKNRGFKKYRKMCRNYNYVSISCLPIEGIPDNDLLKFVEVAHDNDCLIHGLGEFLFYLCCTFLCLFIFNVYFLLF
;
A
#
# COMPACT_ATOMS: atom_id res chain seq x y z
N MET A 1 -0.85 12.76 10.08
CA MET A 1 0.04 11.77 9.44
C MET A 1 -0.16 10.43 10.14
N LYS A 2 -0.24 9.32 9.39
CA LYS A 2 -0.24 7.96 9.95
C LYS A 2 0.98 7.21 9.44
N ILE A 3 1.67 6.50 10.32
CA ILE A 3 2.80 5.64 9.98
C ILE A 3 2.31 4.20 10.01
N TYR A 4 2.64 3.43 8.98
CA TYR A 4 2.34 2.01 8.90
C TYR A 4 3.62 1.18 9.07
N LEU A 5 3.60 0.26 10.01
CA LEU A 5 4.70 -0.67 10.25
C LEU A 5 4.63 -1.80 9.21
N ALA A 6 5.64 -1.89 8.37
CA ALA A 6 5.76 -2.98 7.39
C ALA A 6 6.28 -4.27 8.04
N ALA A 7 6.28 -5.36 7.25
CA ALA A 7 6.74 -6.69 7.67
C ALA A 7 5.99 -7.26 8.90
N SER A 8 4.73 -6.87 9.07
CA SER A 8 3.89 -7.32 10.20
C SER A 8 3.45 -8.79 10.10
N GLU A 9 3.78 -9.48 9.01
CA GLU A 9 3.62 -10.92 8.84
C GLU A 9 4.79 -11.74 9.41
N THR A 10 5.77 -11.10 10.08
CA THR A 10 6.92 -11.78 10.70
C THR A 10 6.50 -12.57 11.94
N GLN A 11 7.23 -13.65 12.22
CA GLN A 11 6.97 -14.46 13.40
C GLN A 11 7.11 -13.65 14.69
N ALA A 12 8.11 -12.76 14.75
CA ALA A 12 8.33 -11.91 15.91
C ALA A 12 7.13 -11.03 16.25
N PHE A 13 6.50 -10.39 15.24
CA PHE A 13 5.28 -9.62 15.46
C PHE A 13 4.11 -10.49 15.89
N ILE A 14 3.93 -11.66 15.24
CA ILE A 14 2.87 -12.61 15.59
C ILE A 14 2.99 -13.09 17.05
N ASP A 15 4.21 -13.42 17.49
CA ASP A 15 4.47 -13.88 18.85
C ASP A 15 4.26 -12.75 19.87
N TYR A 16 4.68 -11.55 19.55
CA TYR A 16 4.37 -10.36 20.34
C TYR A 16 2.85 -10.16 20.48
N ALA A 17 2.14 -10.14 19.36
CA ALA A 17 0.69 -9.90 19.32
C ALA A 17 -0.12 -11.00 20.01
N LYS A 18 0.38 -12.25 20.08
CA LYS A 18 -0.24 -13.34 20.85
C LYS A 18 -0.10 -13.16 22.36
N LYS A 19 0.99 -12.57 22.82
CA LYS A 19 1.24 -12.32 24.25
C LYS A 19 0.45 -11.11 24.78
N HIS A 20 0.10 -10.17 23.89
CA HIS A 20 -0.62 -8.95 24.21
C HIS A 20 -2.04 -9.07 23.68
N THR A 21 -3.03 -9.12 24.56
CA THR A 21 -4.45 -9.34 24.20
C THR A 21 -5.23 -8.06 23.96
N GLU A 22 -4.68 -6.91 24.35
CA GLU A 22 -5.23 -5.58 24.14
C GLU A 22 -5.21 -5.16 22.66
N LEU A 23 -5.90 -4.05 22.35
CA LEU A 23 -5.84 -3.43 21.04
C LEU A 23 -4.39 -3.09 20.68
N ILE A 24 -3.98 -3.45 19.46
CA ILE A 24 -2.67 -3.10 18.91
C ILE A 24 -2.78 -1.66 18.37
N PRO A 25 -2.21 -0.65 19.03
CA PRO A 25 -2.50 0.77 18.76
C PRO A 25 -1.78 1.33 17.53
N TYR A 26 -1.07 0.49 16.79
CA TYR A 26 -0.29 0.89 15.62
C TYR A 26 -1.01 0.52 14.33
N ASN A 27 -0.68 1.26 13.26
CA ASN A 27 -1.13 0.89 11.93
C ASN A 27 -0.12 -0.09 11.33
N HIS A 28 -0.61 -1.10 10.65
CA HIS A 28 0.21 -2.18 10.11
C HIS A 28 0.02 -2.34 8.62
N LEU A 29 1.12 -2.63 7.94
CA LEU A 29 1.13 -3.03 6.54
C LEU A 29 1.58 -4.48 6.44
N PHE A 30 0.73 -5.29 5.82
CA PHE A 30 1.01 -6.69 5.53
C PHE A 30 1.21 -6.89 4.04
N SER A 31 2.13 -7.75 3.65
CA SER A 31 2.25 -8.16 2.26
C SER A 31 1.40 -9.41 1.99
N TYR A 32 0.52 -9.35 0.98
CA TYR A 32 -0.24 -10.51 0.52
C TYR A 32 0.68 -11.66 0.14
N PHE A 33 1.81 -11.39 -0.52
CA PHE A 33 2.75 -12.43 -0.93
C PHE A 33 3.16 -13.36 0.22
N TYR A 34 3.42 -12.81 1.38
CA TYR A 34 3.78 -13.60 2.57
C TYR A 34 2.54 -14.09 3.32
N THR A 35 1.51 -13.27 3.44
CA THR A 35 0.31 -13.56 4.23
C THR A 35 -0.57 -14.65 3.60
N ARG A 36 -0.51 -14.86 2.27
CA ARG A 36 -1.30 -15.88 1.54
C ARG A 36 -1.01 -17.31 1.97
N GLN A 37 0.12 -17.58 2.62
CA GLN A 37 0.42 -18.92 3.16
C GLN A 37 -0.60 -19.27 4.24
N LYS A 38 -1.13 -20.52 4.21
CA LYS A 38 -2.25 -20.97 5.08
C LYS A 38 -2.09 -20.59 6.55
N THR A 39 -0.94 -20.89 7.15
CA THR A 39 -0.67 -20.58 8.57
C THR A 39 -0.60 -19.09 8.84
N LYS A 40 0.05 -18.32 7.95
CA LYS A 40 0.16 -16.86 8.09
C LYS A 40 -1.18 -16.18 7.89
N LEU A 41 -1.99 -16.63 6.93
CA LEU A 41 -3.36 -16.15 6.74
C LEU A 41 -4.20 -16.37 7.99
N GLN A 42 -4.14 -17.56 8.59
CA GLN A 42 -4.87 -17.85 9.82
C GLN A 42 -4.42 -16.94 10.98
N ASN A 43 -3.11 -16.73 11.14
CA ASN A 43 -2.59 -15.78 12.13
C ASN A 43 -3.09 -14.37 11.88
N TYR A 44 -3.02 -13.90 10.61
CA TYR A 44 -3.52 -12.58 10.23
C TYR A 44 -5.00 -12.40 10.56
N LEU A 45 -5.86 -13.35 10.15
CA LEU A 45 -7.31 -13.29 10.42
C LEU A 45 -7.64 -13.26 11.92
N THR A 46 -6.82 -13.90 12.74
CA THR A 46 -6.96 -13.89 14.21
C THR A 46 -6.54 -12.53 14.80
N LEU A 47 -5.52 -11.90 14.26
CA LEU A 47 -4.96 -10.66 14.79
C LEU A 47 -5.66 -9.41 14.24
N GLN A 48 -6.12 -9.46 12.99
CA GLN A 48 -6.70 -8.33 12.28
C GLN A 48 -7.73 -7.53 13.08
N PRO A 49 -8.72 -8.13 13.80
CA PRO A 49 -9.72 -7.38 14.54
C PRO A 49 -9.15 -6.49 15.66
N ARG A 50 -7.92 -6.76 16.08
CA ARG A 50 -7.23 -6.06 17.16
C ARG A 50 -6.28 -4.98 16.66
N ILE A 51 -6.03 -4.92 15.37
CA ILE A 51 -5.15 -3.92 14.76
C ILE A 51 -5.97 -2.68 14.42
N GLN A 52 -5.47 -1.50 14.77
CA GLN A 52 -6.19 -0.24 14.60
C GLN A 52 -6.46 0.06 13.12
N ASN A 53 -5.44 0.05 12.29
CA ASN A 53 -5.58 0.23 10.84
C ASN A 53 -4.63 -0.72 10.10
N VAL A 54 -5.12 -1.27 9.00
CA VAL A 54 -4.38 -2.21 8.16
C VAL A 54 -4.31 -1.69 6.74
N LEU A 55 -3.13 -1.80 6.14
CA LEU A 55 -2.92 -1.75 4.70
C LEU A 55 -2.40 -3.10 4.22
N ILE A 56 -2.78 -3.48 3.01
CA ILE A 56 -2.32 -4.72 2.39
C ILE A 56 -1.58 -4.39 1.10
N ASP A 57 -0.29 -4.68 1.08
CA ASP A 57 0.51 -4.66 -0.15
C ASP A 57 0.26 -5.93 -0.98
N SER A 58 0.19 -5.78 -2.30
CA SER A 58 0.01 -6.90 -3.23
C SER A 58 1.19 -7.88 -3.23
N GLY A 59 2.37 -7.46 -2.77
CA GLY A 59 3.61 -8.21 -2.86
C GLY A 59 4.16 -8.31 -4.28
N ALA A 60 3.69 -7.46 -5.19
CA ALA A 60 4.05 -7.49 -6.61
C ALA A 60 5.55 -7.28 -6.83
N HIS A 61 6.20 -6.49 -5.98
CA HIS A 61 7.65 -6.26 -6.06
C HIS A 61 8.47 -7.57 -6.01
N THR A 62 8.02 -8.57 -5.29
CA THR A 62 8.69 -9.89 -5.20
C THR A 62 8.80 -10.58 -6.57
N PHE A 63 7.98 -10.20 -7.54
CA PHE A 63 8.01 -10.77 -8.90
C PHE A 63 8.96 -10.06 -9.87
N HIS A 64 9.69 -9.02 -9.45
CA HIS A 64 10.62 -8.33 -10.35
C HIS A 64 11.67 -9.26 -10.95
N THR A 65 12.06 -10.32 -10.24
CA THR A 65 13.03 -11.32 -10.69
C THR A 65 12.41 -12.60 -11.24
N ALA A 66 11.10 -12.82 -11.07
CA ALA A 66 10.43 -14.05 -11.50
C ALA A 66 10.20 -14.07 -13.03
N GLN A 67 10.77 -15.02 -13.75
CA GLN A 67 10.68 -15.08 -15.21
C GLN A 67 9.31 -15.52 -15.74
N ASN A 68 8.57 -16.38 -15.01
CA ASN A 68 7.35 -17.05 -15.50
C ASN A 68 6.14 -16.87 -14.56
N ALA A 69 5.92 -15.68 -13.99
CA ALA A 69 4.77 -15.46 -13.12
C ALA A 69 3.48 -15.23 -13.95
N ASN A 70 2.43 -16.00 -13.66
CA ASN A 70 1.09 -15.72 -14.17
C ASN A 70 0.43 -14.65 -13.28
N PHE A 71 0.54 -13.40 -13.72
CA PHE A 71 0.01 -12.26 -12.95
C PHE A 71 -1.52 -12.24 -12.88
N THR A 72 -2.21 -12.81 -13.86
CA THR A 72 -3.68 -12.89 -13.84
C THR A 72 -4.14 -13.84 -12.72
N ASP A 73 -3.59 -15.05 -12.68
CA ASP A 73 -3.95 -16.02 -11.64
C ASP A 73 -3.57 -15.51 -10.24
N TYR A 74 -2.40 -14.86 -10.13
CA TYR A 74 -2.01 -14.23 -8.88
C TYR A 74 -2.97 -13.14 -8.43
N THR A 75 -3.43 -12.29 -9.38
CA THR A 75 -4.39 -11.23 -9.09
C THR A 75 -5.75 -11.79 -8.70
N LEU A 76 -6.21 -12.87 -9.33
CA LEU A 76 -7.45 -13.55 -8.95
C LEU A 76 -7.34 -14.14 -7.52
N ALA A 77 -6.22 -14.76 -7.20
CA ALA A 77 -5.98 -15.26 -5.86
C ALA A 77 -5.87 -14.14 -4.81
N TYR A 78 -5.33 -12.98 -5.20
CA TYR A 78 -5.32 -11.78 -4.36
C TYR A 78 -6.74 -11.21 -4.17
N ALA A 79 -7.58 -11.21 -5.20
CA ALA A 79 -8.98 -10.83 -5.10
C ALA A 79 -9.75 -11.75 -4.12
N ASP A 80 -9.51 -13.06 -4.14
CA ASP A 80 -10.09 -14.00 -3.19
C ASP A 80 -9.59 -13.77 -1.74
N PHE A 81 -8.35 -13.34 -1.59
CA PHE A 81 -7.81 -12.91 -0.29
C PHE A 81 -8.52 -11.63 0.19
N ILE A 82 -8.72 -10.64 -0.68
CA ILE A 82 -9.44 -9.40 -0.37
C ILE A 82 -10.83 -9.72 0.16
N LYS A 83 -11.61 -10.57 -0.52
CA LYS A 83 -12.95 -11.01 -0.05
C LYS A 83 -12.96 -11.54 1.38
N LYS A 84 -11.90 -12.24 1.77
CA LYS A 84 -11.79 -12.85 3.11
C LYS A 84 -11.34 -11.87 4.18
N THR A 85 -10.61 -10.84 3.78
CA THR A 85 -9.88 -9.95 4.68
C THR A 85 -10.46 -8.52 4.74
N ASP A 86 -11.38 -8.16 3.84
CA ASP A 86 -11.96 -6.82 3.83
C ASP A 86 -12.88 -6.62 5.04
N LYS A 87 -12.38 -5.80 5.97
CA LYS A 87 -13.02 -5.43 7.24
C LYS A 87 -12.95 -3.91 7.41
N PRO A 88 -13.73 -3.32 8.32
CA PRO A 88 -13.76 -1.87 8.52
C PRO A 88 -12.39 -1.25 8.86
N ASN A 89 -11.51 -1.98 9.53
CA ASN A 89 -10.17 -1.50 9.86
C ASN A 89 -9.14 -1.65 8.73
N VAL A 90 -9.48 -2.30 7.63
CA VAL A 90 -8.63 -2.30 6.43
C VAL A 90 -8.87 -1.01 5.66
N GLN A 91 -7.82 -0.21 5.54
CA GLN A 91 -7.85 1.09 4.91
C GLN A 91 -7.63 1.02 3.40
N GLY A 92 -6.99 -0.06 2.92
CA GLY A 92 -6.81 -0.25 1.49
C GLY A 92 -5.90 -1.43 1.12
N TYR A 93 -5.97 -1.74 -0.17
CA TYR A 93 -5.22 -2.79 -0.84
C TYR A 93 -4.46 -2.20 -2.02
N PHE A 94 -3.14 -2.32 -2.01
CA PHE A 94 -2.35 -1.83 -3.14
C PHE A 94 -2.59 -2.67 -4.39
N GLU A 95 -2.66 -2.01 -5.53
CA GLU A 95 -2.73 -2.68 -6.82
C GLU A 95 -1.50 -3.54 -7.11
N MET A 96 -1.55 -4.28 -8.21
CA MET A 96 -0.38 -5.00 -8.74
C MET A 96 0.63 -4.01 -9.34
N ASP A 97 1.59 -3.58 -8.53
CA ASP A 97 2.61 -2.59 -8.90
C ASP A 97 3.76 -3.22 -9.69
N ILE A 98 3.49 -3.58 -10.95
CA ILE A 98 4.40 -4.29 -11.86
C ILE A 98 4.42 -3.71 -13.28
N ASP A 99 4.20 -2.42 -13.43
CA ASP A 99 4.12 -1.79 -14.74
C ASP A 99 5.43 -1.84 -15.55
N ASN A 100 6.56 -1.91 -14.88
CA ASN A 100 7.86 -2.15 -15.49
C ASN A 100 8.00 -3.55 -16.12
N ARG A 101 7.17 -4.52 -15.72
CA ARG A 101 7.17 -5.90 -16.23
C ARG A 101 6.15 -6.11 -17.35
N ILE A 102 4.94 -5.62 -17.17
CA ILE A 102 3.81 -5.90 -18.06
C ILE A 102 3.25 -4.65 -18.75
N GLY A 103 3.77 -3.50 -18.42
CA GLY A 103 3.28 -2.20 -18.89
C GLY A 103 2.00 -1.74 -18.20
N PHE A 104 1.84 -0.45 -18.08
CA PHE A 104 0.73 0.17 -17.34
C PHE A 104 -0.67 -0.23 -17.85
N LYS A 105 -0.85 -0.44 -19.17
CA LYS A 105 -2.13 -0.89 -19.74
C LYS A 105 -2.59 -2.24 -19.16
N ASN A 106 -1.67 -3.15 -18.89
CA ASN A 106 -1.99 -4.44 -18.31
C ASN A 106 -2.19 -4.33 -16.79
N VAL A 107 -1.44 -3.48 -16.09
CA VAL A 107 -1.73 -3.16 -14.69
C VAL A 107 -3.16 -2.65 -14.51
N LEU A 108 -3.64 -1.77 -15.40
CA LEU A 108 -5.05 -1.31 -15.37
C LEU A 108 -6.07 -2.43 -15.55
N LYS A 109 -5.76 -3.49 -16.32
CA LYS A 109 -6.66 -4.65 -16.42
C LYS A 109 -6.69 -5.44 -15.12
N LEU A 110 -5.52 -5.67 -14.50
CA LEU A 110 -5.43 -6.35 -13.21
C LEU A 110 -6.12 -5.56 -12.10
N ARG A 111 -5.96 -4.23 -12.08
CA ARG A 111 -6.65 -3.36 -11.12
C ARG A 111 -8.17 -3.52 -11.23
N ARG A 112 -8.74 -3.53 -12.44
CA ARG A 112 -10.19 -3.73 -12.64
C ARG A 112 -10.69 -5.03 -12.04
N ILE A 113 -9.91 -6.11 -12.12
CA ILE A 113 -10.25 -7.37 -11.44
C ILE A 113 -10.39 -7.16 -9.93
N LEU A 114 -9.48 -6.41 -9.32
CA LEU A 114 -9.53 -6.15 -7.88
C LEU A 114 -10.70 -5.21 -7.50
N GLU A 115 -10.97 -4.21 -8.34
CA GLU A 115 -12.05 -3.22 -8.15
C GLU A 115 -13.46 -3.85 -8.19
N GLU A 116 -13.61 -5.05 -8.77
CA GLU A 116 -14.87 -5.81 -8.71
C GLU A 116 -15.22 -6.31 -7.30
N PHE A 117 -14.26 -6.32 -6.39
CA PHE A 117 -14.41 -6.93 -5.05
C PHE A 117 -14.34 -5.92 -3.90
N THR A 118 -13.77 -4.75 -4.12
CA THR A 118 -13.66 -3.71 -3.10
C THR A 118 -13.43 -2.34 -3.74
N ASP A 119 -13.93 -1.30 -3.12
CA ASP A 119 -13.67 0.10 -3.45
C ASP A 119 -12.39 0.65 -2.80
N LYS A 120 -11.68 -0.17 -2.01
CA LYS A 120 -10.49 0.20 -1.26
C LYS A 120 -9.19 -0.07 -2.03
N ILE A 121 -9.22 -0.16 -3.36
CA ILE A 121 -7.98 -0.34 -4.14
C ILE A 121 -7.18 0.95 -4.17
N ILE A 122 -5.91 0.85 -3.83
CA ILE A 122 -4.94 1.96 -3.84
C ILE A 122 -4.08 1.84 -5.10
N PRO A 123 -4.29 2.68 -6.12
CA PRO A 123 -3.43 2.71 -7.29
C PRO A 123 -2.07 3.32 -6.95
N VAL A 124 -1.01 2.80 -7.56
CA VAL A 124 0.36 3.29 -7.36
C VAL A 124 0.79 4.12 -8.56
N TRP A 125 1.23 5.33 -8.33
CA TRP A 125 1.77 6.20 -9.36
C TRP A 125 3.31 6.10 -9.41
N HIS A 126 3.84 6.08 -10.64
CA HIS A 126 5.27 6.14 -10.93
C HIS A 126 5.61 7.38 -11.75
N LYS A 127 6.83 7.91 -11.60
CA LYS A 127 7.32 9.13 -12.25
C LYS A 127 7.15 9.10 -13.78
N ASN A 128 7.38 7.94 -14.41
CA ASN A 128 7.22 7.75 -15.86
C ASN A 128 5.80 7.98 -16.37
N ARG A 129 4.79 7.97 -15.50
CA ARG A 129 3.37 8.20 -15.85
C ARG A 129 3.03 9.69 -15.97
N GLY A 130 3.88 10.58 -15.44
CA GLY A 130 3.71 12.03 -15.50
C GLY A 130 2.62 12.58 -14.56
N PHE A 131 2.76 13.83 -14.19
CA PHE A 131 1.93 14.50 -13.18
C PHE A 131 0.45 14.65 -13.57
N LYS A 132 0.15 14.75 -14.88
CA LYS A 132 -1.25 14.79 -15.38
C LYS A 132 -2.02 13.52 -15.01
N LYS A 133 -1.38 12.34 -15.06
CA LYS A 133 -2.01 11.07 -14.65
C LYS A 133 -2.18 10.98 -13.14
N TYR A 134 -1.23 11.51 -12.36
CA TYR A 134 -1.37 11.62 -10.92
C TYR A 134 -2.63 12.42 -10.53
N ARG A 135 -2.79 13.64 -11.08
CA ARG A 135 -3.99 14.46 -10.85
C ARG A 135 -5.28 13.72 -11.18
N LYS A 136 -5.30 12.94 -12.28
CA LYS A 136 -6.45 12.14 -12.64
C LYS A 136 -6.71 11.03 -11.62
N MET A 137 -5.66 10.43 -11.07
CA MET A 137 -5.80 9.42 -10.01
C MET A 137 -6.43 10.02 -8.76
N CYS A 138 -5.94 11.16 -8.26
CA CYS A 138 -6.50 11.82 -7.09
C CYS A 138 -7.98 12.22 -7.23
N ARG A 139 -8.44 12.49 -8.46
CA ARG A 139 -9.86 12.78 -8.73
C ARG A 139 -10.76 11.55 -8.76
N ASN A 140 -10.19 10.38 -9.01
CA ASN A 140 -10.94 9.15 -9.24
C ASN A 140 -10.89 8.18 -8.05
N TYR A 141 -9.96 8.40 -7.11
CA TYR A 141 -9.72 7.51 -5.97
C TYR A 141 -9.61 8.32 -4.70
N ASN A 142 -10.18 7.81 -3.62
CA ASN A 142 -10.10 8.42 -2.29
C ASN A 142 -8.72 8.18 -1.63
N TYR A 143 -7.92 7.26 -2.17
CA TYR A 143 -6.59 6.94 -1.68
C TYR A 143 -5.70 6.54 -2.84
N VAL A 144 -4.55 7.17 -2.97
CA VAL A 144 -3.53 6.86 -4.00
C VAL A 144 -2.18 6.66 -3.35
N SER A 145 -1.28 6.00 -4.07
CA SER A 145 0.11 5.88 -3.64
C SER A 145 1.06 6.45 -4.68
N ILE A 146 2.19 6.93 -4.22
CA ILE A 146 3.33 7.32 -5.05
C ILE A 146 4.51 6.40 -4.76
N SER A 147 5.19 5.93 -5.80
CA SER A 147 6.44 5.21 -5.67
C SER A 147 7.57 6.21 -5.42
N CYS A 148 8.23 6.05 -4.28
CA CYS A 148 9.32 6.92 -3.81
C CYS A 148 10.68 6.22 -3.88
N LEU A 149 10.83 5.19 -4.71
CA LEU A 149 12.13 4.52 -4.86
C LEU A 149 13.20 5.50 -5.37
N PRO A 150 14.45 5.43 -4.88
CA PRO A 150 15.52 6.36 -5.24
C PRO A 150 15.78 6.51 -6.74
N ILE A 151 15.56 5.44 -7.51
CA ILE A 151 15.76 5.41 -8.97
C ILE A 151 14.60 6.11 -9.72
N GLU A 152 13.40 6.11 -9.14
CA GLU A 152 12.19 6.72 -9.69
C GLU A 152 11.72 7.91 -8.86
N GLY A 153 12.53 8.33 -7.89
CA GLY A 153 12.20 9.29 -6.86
C GLY A 153 11.65 10.61 -7.38
N ILE A 154 10.68 11.12 -6.66
CA ILE A 154 10.21 12.49 -6.80
C ILE A 154 11.24 13.36 -6.06
N PRO A 155 11.79 14.42 -6.65
CA PRO A 155 12.59 15.39 -5.91
C PRO A 155 11.81 15.94 -4.71
N ASP A 156 12.47 16.12 -3.57
CA ASP A 156 11.83 16.62 -2.33
C ASP A 156 11.02 17.89 -2.56
N ASN A 157 11.53 18.81 -3.39
CA ASN A 157 10.83 20.04 -3.74
C ASN A 157 9.52 19.83 -4.54
N ASP A 158 9.36 18.67 -5.18
CA ASP A 158 8.15 18.36 -5.94
C ASP A 158 7.14 17.56 -5.10
N LEU A 159 7.57 16.94 -3.99
CA LEU A 159 6.68 16.12 -3.15
C LEU A 159 5.50 16.94 -2.59
N LEU A 160 5.74 18.18 -2.18
CA LEU A 160 4.67 19.08 -1.71
C LEU A 160 3.55 19.25 -2.73
N LYS A 161 3.88 19.38 -4.02
CA LYS A 161 2.87 19.47 -5.09
C LYS A 161 2.00 18.23 -5.21
N PHE A 162 2.55 17.06 -4.91
CA PHE A 162 1.77 15.82 -4.89
C PHE A 162 0.81 15.80 -3.70
N VAL A 163 1.29 16.21 -2.52
CA VAL A 163 0.46 16.30 -1.32
C VAL A 163 -0.66 17.32 -1.50
N GLU A 164 -0.36 18.52 -2.01
CA GLU A 164 -1.35 19.58 -2.30
C GLU A 164 -2.44 19.07 -3.25
N VAL A 165 -2.05 18.47 -4.37
CA VAL A 165 -3.03 17.93 -5.34
C VAL A 165 -3.89 16.82 -4.74
N ALA A 166 -3.35 15.95 -3.90
CA ALA A 166 -4.15 14.94 -3.21
C ALA A 166 -5.15 15.62 -2.26
N HIS A 167 -4.67 16.55 -1.43
CA HIS A 167 -5.48 17.30 -0.48
C HIS A 167 -6.61 18.09 -1.16
N ASP A 168 -6.32 18.80 -2.26
CA ASP A 168 -7.33 19.55 -3.04
C ASP A 168 -8.43 18.68 -3.65
N ASN A 169 -8.23 17.36 -3.68
CA ASN A 169 -9.21 16.39 -4.18
C ASN A 169 -9.76 15.46 -3.09
N ASP A 170 -9.59 15.79 -1.80
CA ASP A 170 -9.96 14.96 -0.65
C ASP A 170 -9.42 13.51 -0.75
N CYS A 171 -8.26 13.37 -1.38
CA CYS A 171 -7.62 12.10 -1.64
C CYS A 171 -6.48 11.86 -0.65
N LEU A 172 -6.46 10.71 0.00
CA LEU A 172 -5.32 10.28 0.82
C LEU A 172 -4.14 9.93 -0.08
N ILE A 173 -2.92 10.20 0.40
CA ILE A 173 -1.69 9.86 -0.32
C ILE A 173 -0.79 8.99 0.56
N HIS A 174 -0.20 7.94 -0.04
CA HIS A 174 0.76 7.05 0.57
C HIS A 174 2.10 7.09 -0.17
N GLY A 175 3.18 7.29 0.57
CA GLY A 175 4.54 7.13 0.03
C GLY A 175 5.00 5.67 0.16
N LEU A 176 5.37 5.03 -0.95
CA LEU A 176 5.98 3.70 -0.97
C LEU A 176 7.49 3.83 -1.08
N GLY A 177 8.25 3.21 -0.16
CA GLY A 177 9.72 3.19 -0.20
C GLY A 177 10.40 3.92 0.96
N GLU A 178 11.73 4.00 0.92
CA GLU A 178 12.61 4.49 2.00
C GLU A 178 12.59 6.02 2.17
N PHE A 179 11.45 6.63 2.46
CA PHE A 179 11.36 8.11 2.49
C PHE A 179 11.49 8.74 3.90
N LEU A 180 11.75 7.97 4.93
CA LEU A 180 11.61 8.46 6.30
C LEU A 180 12.68 9.42 6.79
N PHE A 181 13.90 9.35 6.27
CA PHE A 181 14.99 10.16 6.80
C PHE A 181 14.89 11.65 6.46
N TYR A 182 14.38 12.00 5.28
CA TYR A 182 14.32 13.39 4.84
C TYR A 182 13.04 14.13 5.27
N LEU A 183 11.91 13.45 5.29
CA LEU A 183 10.64 14.08 5.66
C LEU A 183 10.48 14.35 7.16
N CYS A 184 11.10 13.54 8.04
CA CYS A 184 11.11 13.86 9.48
C CYS A 184 11.83 15.18 9.79
N CYS A 185 12.88 15.51 9.06
CA CYS A 185 13.63 16.76 9.31
C CYS A 185 12.95 18.01 8.73
N THR A 186 12.23 17.89 7.62
CA THR A 186 11.56 19.03 6.97
C THR A 186 10.12 19.23 7.44
N PHE A 187 9.40 18.18 7.87
CA PHE A 187 7.99 18.27 8.30
C PHE A 187 7.77 18.50 9.79
N LEU A 188 8.81 18.49 10.61
CA LEU A 188 8.69 18.99 12.00
C LEU A 188 8.27 20.49 12.06
N CYS A 189 8.37 21.20 10.95
CA CYS A 189 8.00 22.62 10.85
C CYS A 189 6.62 22.89 10.23
N LEU A 190 5.91 21.92 9.65
CA LEU A 190 4.62 22.13 8.99
C LEU A 190 3.59 21.13 9.48
N PHE A 191 2.86 21.55 10.51
CA PHE A 191 1.70 20.85 11.07
C PHE A 191 0.57 20.70 10.04
N ILE A 192 -0.06 19.50 10.05
CA ILE A 192 -1.36 19.15 9.47
C ILE A 192 -1.31 18.71 8.00
N PHE A 193 -0.84 17.47 7.73
CA PHE A 193 -1.22 16.78 6.49
C PHE A 193 -1.42 15.28 6.77
N ASN A 194 -2.48 14.70 6.22
CA ASN A 194 -2.72 13.26 6.23
C ASN A 194 -1.80 12.57 5.20
N VAL A 195 -0.52 12.47 5.52
CA VAL A 195 0.46 11.75 4.72
C VAL A 195 0.83 10.46 5.44
N TYR A 196 0.78 9.34 4.73
CA TYR A 196 1.03 8.02 5.29
C TYR A 196 2.37 7.51 4.78
N PHE A 197 3.24 7.05 5.67
CA PHE A 197 4.57 6.56 5.35
C PHE A 197 4.77 5.13 5.84
N LEU A 198 5.60 4.38 5.10
CA LEU A 198 6.16 3.10 5.49
C LEU A 198 7.49 3.30 6.23
N LEU A 199 7.65 2.63 7.36
CA LEU A 199 8.94 2.33 7.99
C LEU A 199 9.30 0.88 7.65
N PHE A 200 10.47 0.68 7.07
CA PHE A 200 11.12 -0.63 7.03
C PHE A 200 11.98 -0.82 8.28
#